data_366c219f325bc25b5e925ce62f880fb8
#
_entry.id   366c219f325bc25b5e925ce62f880fb8
#
_cell.length_a   1.000
_cell.length_b   1.000
_cell.length_c   1.000
_cell.angle_alpha   90.00
_cell.angle_beta   90.00
_cell.angle_gamma   90.00
#
_symmetry.space_group_name_H-M   'P 1'
#
loop_
_entity.id
_entity.type
_entity.pdbx_description
1 polymer ?
#
loop_
_entity_poly.entity_id
_entity_poly.type
_entity_poly.pdbx_seq_one_letter_code
_entity_poly.pdbx_strand_id
1 'polypeptide(L)'
;MRVAIVENTKITHHGQVGVALHEVGALVDIYRPFRDGVLPEAGSFDALISFGGEQSALDDHTHPYLPRLGALMAQSAAADIAVLGICLGAQVFARGLG
;
A
#
# COMPACT_ATOMS: atom_id res chain seq x y z
N MET A 1 15.45 -2.54 -7.88
CA MET A 1 14.14 -2.95 -7.35
C MET A 1 13.20 -1.74 -7.30
N ARG A 2 12.01 -1.90 -7.82
CA ARG A 2 10.99 -0.85 -7.82
C ARG A 2 9.94 -1.17 -6.75
N VAL A 3 9.69 -0.21 -5.86
CA VAL A 3 8.76 -0.37 -4.75
C VAL A 3 7.64 0.66 -4.86
N ALA A 4 6.40 0.18 -4.84
CA ALA A 4 5.23 1.05 -4.76
C ALA A 4 4.86 1.23 -3.29
N ILE A 5 4.77 2.48 -2.85
CA ILE A 5 4.30 2.82 -1.51
C ILE A 5 2.92 3.46 -1.62
N VAL A 6 1.96 2.94 -0.86
CA VAL A 6 0.64 3.54 -0.71
C VAL A 6 0.57 4.24 0.64
N GLU A 7 0.37 5.54 0.61
CA GLU A 7 0.11 6.35 1.79
C GLU A 7 -1.39 6.56 1.92
N ASN A 8 -1.95 6.22 3.06
CA ASN A 8 -3.39 6.27 3.32
C ASN A 8 -3.83 7.51 4.08
N THR A 9 -2.89 8.35 4.46
CA THR A 9 -3.16 9.59 5.18
C THR A 9 -2.21 10.69 4.74
N LYS A 10 -2.60 11.93 5.03
CA LYS A 10 -1.90 13.14 4.59
C LYS A 10 -0.47 13.21 5.10
N ILE A 11 -0.20 12.68 6.29
CA ILE A 11 1.12 12.64 6.89
C ILE A 11 1.47 11.19 7.18
N THR A 12 2.44 10.65 6.43
CA THR A 12 2.90 9.28 6.59
C THR A 12 4.41 9.30 6.82
N HIS A 13 4.82 8.73 7.95
CA HIS A 13 6.23 8.56 8.27
C HIS A 13 6.65 7.14 7.89
N HIS A 14 7.62 7.02 6.99
CA HIS A 14 8.09 5.71 6.54
C HIS A 14 9.01 5.03 7.55
N GLY A 15 9.66 5.81 8.45
CA GLY A 15 10.47 5.27 9.53
C GLY A 15 11.60 4.37 9.04
N GLN A 16 11.79 3.25 9.71
CA GLN A 16 12.85 2.28 9.37
C GLN A 16 12.64 1.62 8.01
N VAL A 17 11.40 1.51 7.54
CA VAL A 17 11.11 1.01 6.19
C VAL A 17 11.73 1.94 5.16
N GLY A 18 11.54 3.26 5.31
CA GLY A 18 12.13 4.24 4.41
C GLY A 18 13.65 4.20 4.42
N VAL A 19 14.24 4.07 5.60
CA VAL A 19 15.71 3.92 5.75
C VAL A 19 16.20 2.68 5.03
N ALA A 20 15.56 1.54 5.23
CA ALA A 20 15.96 0.27 4.61
C ALA A 20 15.86 0.35 3.09
N LEU A 21 14.80 0.94 2.55
CA LEU A 21 14.64 1.11 1.10
C LEU A 21 15.73 2.00 0.51
N HIS A 22 16.08 3.06 1.22
CA HIS A 22 17.17 3.96 0.80
C HIS A 22 18.50 3.21 0.78
N GLU A 23 18.80 2.45 1.82
CA GLU A 23 20.06 1.70 1.94
C GLU A 23 20.25 0.66 0.83
N VAL A 24 19.18 0.02 0.39
CA VAL A 24 19.25 -0.95 -0.72
C VAL A 24 19.14 -0.31 -2.10
N GLY A 25 19.01 1.02 -2.18
CA GLY A 25 18.92 1.73 -3.44
C GLY A 25 17.62 1.48 -4.21
N ALA A 26 16.52 1.22 -3.52
CA ALA A 26 15.24 0.98 -4.16
C ALA A 26 14.71 2.24 -4.86
N LEU A 27 14.09 2.05 -6.02
CA LEU A 27 13.33 3.10 -6.69
C LEU A 27 11.92 3.10 -6.11
N VAL A 28 11.51 4.21 -5.51
CA VAL A 28 10.24 4.31 -4.79
C VAL A 28 9.28 5.20 -5.54
N ASP A 29 8.08 4.68 -5.81
CA ASP A 29 6.94 5.44 -6.34
C ASP A 29 5.89 5.55 -5.24
N ILE A 30 5.46 6.77 -4.92
CA ILE A 30 4.49 7.02 -3.86
C ILE A 30 3.12 7.31 -4.45
N TYR A 31 2.10 6.63 -3.94
CA TYR A 31 0.70 6.79 -4.32
C TYR A 31 -0.12 7.26 -3.14
N ARG A 32 -0.99 8.23 -3.36
CA ARG A 32 -1.86 8.79 -2.31
C ARG A 32 -3.32 8.72 -2.75
N PRO A 33 -3.92 7.51 -2.77
CA PRO A 33 -5.27 7.32 -3.29
C PRO A 33 -6.36 8.03 -2.48
N PHE A 34 -6.08 8.35 -1.22
CA PHE A 34 -7.02 9.15 -0.42
C PHE A 34 -7.26 10.52 -1.05
N ARG A 35 -6.34 11.02 -1.85
CA ARG A 35 -6.40 12.35 -2.47
C ARG A 35 -6.88 12.30 -3.91
N ASP A 36 -6.37 11.38 -4.72
CA ASP A 36 -6.59 11.35 -6.16
C ASP A 36 -7.20 10.04 -6.67
N GLY A 37 -7.38 9.03 -5.79
CA GLY A 37 -7.93 7.74 -6.17
C GLY A 37 -6.99 6.87 -7.00
N VAL A 38 -5.74 7.28 -7.19
CA VAL A 38 -4.79 6.56 -8.03
C VAL A 38 -4.07 5.50 -7.22
N LEU A 39 -4.10 4.27 -7.71
CA LEU A 39 -3.35 3.13 -7.18
C LEU A 39 -2.32 2.68 -8.23
N PRO A 40 -1.23 2.01 -7.80
CA PRO A 40 -0.29 1.44 -8.76
C PRO A 40 -0.99 0.36 -9.61
N GLU A 41 -0.53 0.22 -10.85
CA GLU A 41 -0.99 -0.88 -11.70
C GLU A 41 -0.38 -2.20 -11.22
N ALA A 42 -1.19 -3.26 -11.30
CA ALA A 42 -0.73 -4.60 -10.95
C ALA A 42 0.48 -4.99 -11.81
N GLY A 43 1.51 -5.52 -11.18
CA GLY A 43 2.72 -5.96 -11.88
C GLY A 43 3.71 -4.85 -12.24
N SER A 44 3.43 -3.59 -11.90
CA SER A 44 4.32 -2.47 -12.20
C SER A 44 5.44 -2.26 -11.16
N PHE A 45 5.51 -3.13 -10.17
CA PHE A 45 6.45 -3.01 -9.04
C PHE A 45 6.96 -4.38 -8.61
N ASP A 46 8.09 -4.39 -7.93
CA ASP A 46 8.68 -5.60 -7.35
C ASP A 46 8.20 -5.84 -5.92
N ALA A 47 7.74 -4.79 -5.25
CA ALA A 47 7.19 -4.87 -3.90
C ALA A 47 6.12 -3.78 -3.73
N LEU A 48 5.15 -4.06 -2.87
CA LEU A 48 4.05 -3.14 -2.54
C LEU A 48 3.99 -2.98 -1.03
N ILE A 49 4.03 -1.74 -0.57
CA ILE A 49 3.96 -1.40 0.85
C ILE A 49 2.78 -0.46 1.06
N SER A 50 1.86 -0.82 1.95
CA SER A 50 0.74 0.02 2.34
C SER A 50 0.88 0.41 3.80
N PHE A 51 0.92 1.69 4.06
CA PHE A 51 1.12 2.25 5.40
C PHE A 51 -0.19 2.45 6.15
N GLY A 52 -0.09 2.90 7.39
CA GLY A 52 -1.20 3.18 8.27
C GLY A 52 -2.02 4.39 7.89
N GLY A 53 -3.10 4.59 8.60
CA GLY A 53 -3.99 5.73 8.47
C GLY A 53 -4.97 5.74 9.63
N GLU A 54 -5.71 6.82 9.77
CA GLU A 54 -6.66 7.00 10.87
C GLU A 54 -8.00 6.32 10.59
N GLN A 55 -8.33 6.11 9.31
CA GLN A 55 -9.59 5.52 8.90
C GLN A 55 -9.65 4.03 9.24
N SER A 56 -10.86 3.49 9.32
CA SER A 56 -11.07 2.04 9.39
C SER A 56 -10.86 1.42 8.01
N ALA A 57 -10.39 0.18 7.99
CA ALA A 57 -10.29 -0.60 6.76
C ALA A 57 -11.66 -0.86 6.11
N LEU A 58 -12.76 -0.57 6.80
CA LEU A 58 -14.13 -0.72 6.32
C LEU A 58 -14.77 0.60 5.89
N ASP A 59 -14.03 1.70 5.88
CA ASP A 59 -14.54 3.05 5.59
C ASP A 59 -14.70 3.31 4.08
N ASP A 60 -15.38 2.41 3.36
CA ASP A 60 -15.55 2.50 1.91
C ASP A 60 -16.32 3.74 1.48
N HIS A 61 -17.20 4.28 2.34
CA HIS A 61 -17.97 5.48 2.05
C HIS A 61 -17.10 6.72 1.91
N THR A 62 -16.12 6.87 2.80
CA THR A 62 -15.23 8.03 2.83
C THR A 62 -13.93 7.79 2.08
N HIS A 63 -13.57 6.52 1.92
CA HIS A 63 -12.35 6.08 1.26
C HIS A 63 -12.67 4.96 0.27
N PRO A 64 -13.31 5.29 -0.87
CA PRO A 64 -13.81 4.27 -1.81
C PRO A 64 -12.73 3.46 -2.50
N TYR A 65 -11.47 3.86 -2.40
CA TYR A 65 -10.36 3.10 -2.96
C TYR A 65 -9.99 1.85 -2.13
N LEU A 66 -10.42 1.76 -0.86
CA LEU A 66 -10.00 0.69 0.05
C LEU A 66 -10.25 -0.72 -0.50
N PRO A 67 -11.41 -1.05 -1.06
CA PRO A 67 -11.62 -2.38 -1.65
C PRO A 67 -10.65 -2.68 -2.79
N ARG A 68 -10.36 -1.69 -3.63
CA ARG A 68 -9.41 -1.85 -4.75
C ARG A 68 -7.98 -2.04 -4.25
N LEU A 69 -7.60 -1.33 -3.18
CA LEU A 69 -6.28 -1.51 -2.58
C LEU A 69 -6.13 -2.92 -2.01
N GLY A 70 -7.13 -3.40 -1.27
CA GLY A 70 -7.13 -4.76 -0.74
C GLY A 70 -7.01 -5.82 -1.83
N ALA A 71 -7.77 -5.66 -2.91
CA ALA A 71 -7.71 -6.56 -4.05
C ALA A 71 -6.32 -6.53 -4.72
N LEU A 72 -5.73 -5.35 -4.88
CA LEU A 72 -4.39 -5.19 -5.44
C LEU A 72 -3.34 -5.90 -4.60
N MET A 73 -3.41 -5.75 -3.27
CA MET A 73 -2.48 -6.40 -2.34
C MET A 73 -2.61 -7.92 -2.41
N ALA A 74 -3.84 -8.45 -2.40
CA ALA A 74 -4.09 -9.89 -2.48
C ALA A 74 -3.62 -10.45 -3.83
N GLN A 75 -3.91 -9.77 -4.92
CA GLN A 75 -3.51 -10.17 -6.26
C GLN A 75 -1.98 -10.17 -6.41
N SER A 76 -1.32 -9.16 -5.84
CA SER A 76 0.15 -9.06 -5.88
C SER A 76 0.80 -10.20 -5.09
N ALA A 77 0.29 -10.51 -3.92
CA ALA A 77 0.78 -11.63 -3.12
C ALA A 77 0.58 -12.97 -3.85
N ALA A 78 -0.56 -13.16 -4.49
CA ALA A 78 -0.82 -14.37 -5.28
C ALA A 78 0.12 -14.51 -6.48
N ALA A 79 0.66 -13.40 -6.97
CA ALA A 79 1.64 -13.37 -8.07
C ALA A 79 3.09 -13.42 -7.57
N ASP A 80 3.30 -13.78 -6.30
CA ASP A 80 4.62 -13.86 -5.64
C ASP A 80 5.37 -12.53 -5.56
N ILE A 81 4.65 -11.43 -5.59
CA ILE A 81 5.21 -10.10 -5.35
C ILE A 81 5.21 -9.85 -3.83
N ALA A 82 6.30 -9.30 -3.30
CA ALA A 82 6.39 -8.97 -1.89
C ALA A 82 5.37 -7.90 -1.51
N VAL A 83 4.57 -8.16 -0.47
CA VAL A 83 3.54 -7.24 0.02
C VAL A 83 3.72 -7.05 1.51
N LEU A 84 3.77 -5.80 1.95
CA LEU A 84 3.85 -5.43 3.36
C LEU A 84 2.73 -4.45 3.69
N GLY A 85 1.89 -4.83 4.65
CA GLY A 85 0.88 -3.95 5.22
C GLY A 85 1.24 -3.58 6.66
N ILE A 86 1.11 -2.31 7.00
CA ILE A 86 1.42 -1.78 8.34
C ILE A 86 0.16 -1.12 8.89
N CYS A 87 -0.30 -1.53 10.07
CA CYS A 87 -1.50 -1.02 10.73
C CYS A 87 -2.73 -1.10 9.80
N LEU A 88 -3.27 0.03 9.38
CA LEU A 88 -4.38 0.06 8.41
C LEU A 88 -4.06 -0.76 7.17
N GLY A 89 -2.85 -0.64 6.64
CA GLY A 89 -2.42 -1.41 5.47
C GLY A 89 -2.52 -2.92 5.69
N ALA A 90 -2.16 -3.40 6.88
CA ALA A 90 -2.30 -4.82 7.22
C ALA A 90 -3.77 -5.24 7.28
N GLN A 91 -4.64 -4.40 7.81
CA GLN A 91 -6.09 -4.66 7.91
C GLN A 91 -6.74 -4.70 6.52
N VAL A 92 -6.37 -3.77 5.65
CA VAL A 92 -6.85 -3.73 4.26
C VAL A 92 -6.38 -4.96 3.49
N PHE A 93 -5.15 -5.38 3.70
CA PHE A 93 -4.62 -6.60 3.10
C PHE A 93 -5.40 -7.84 3.55
N ALA A 94 -5.61 -7.97 4.86
CA ALA A 94 -6.39 -9.08 5.42
C ALA A 94 -7.80 -9.11 4.83
N ARG A 95 -8.45 -7.96 4.71
CA ARG A 95 -9.77 -7.85 4.08
C ARG A 95 -9.75 -8.30 2.62
N GLY A 96 -8.70 -7.92 1.87
CA GLY A 96 -8.55 -8.32 0.47
C GLY A 96 -8.34 -9.82 0.28
N LEU A 97 -7.74 -10.48 1.26
CA LEU A 97 -7.56 -11.93 1.24
C LEU A 97 -8.86 -12.71 1.55
N GLY A 98 -9.87 -12.04 2.02
CA GLY A 98 -11.13 -12.66 2.46
C GLY A 98 -11.10 -12.95 3.93
#